data_025df6e8b34d2eaeceda6981b4c75453
#
_entry.id   025df6e8b34d2eaeceda6981b4c75453
#
_cell.length_a   1.000
_cell.length_b   1.000
_cell.length_c   1.000
_cell.angle_alpha   90.00
_cell.angle_beta   90.00
_cell.angle_gamma   90.00
#
_symmetry.space_group_name_H-M   'P 1'
#
loop_
_entity.id
_entity.type
_entity.pdbx_description
1 polymer ?
#
loop_
_entity_poly.entity_id
_entity_poly.type
_entity_poly.pdbx_seq_one_letter_code
_entity_poly.pdbx_strand_id
1 'polypeptide(L)'
;MDMAVPATIATSPQEYLAFERVSKEKHEYFQGKLVAMAGASLIHNRLVANILVEIGGVLRDKPYEILPSDIRVSTPSRESYMYPDAVIVCGQPEMEDDKFDTLKDPVVIFEILSPSTEDHDRGRKFFFYRQIPSFKEYILVDSTKPFVEISRQEENGAWKFETVTDPDGQLFIASIGISIPMAEVYRNVSFQTEAP
;
A
#
# COMPACT_ATOMS: atom_id res chain seq x y z
N MET A 1 -25.63 -4.64 1.19
CA MET A 1 -25.70 -6.05 0.73
C MET A 1 -24.28 -6.55 0.72
N ASP A 2 -23.92 -7.29 1.76
CA ASP A 2 -22.62 -7.94 1.87
C ASP A 2 -22.48 -8.97 0.76
N MET A 3 -21.66 -8.70 -0.22
CA MET A 3 -21.22 -9.73 -1.15
C MET A 3 -20.13 -10.54 -0.45
N ALA A 4 -20.56 -11.59 0.25
CA ALA A 4 -19.65 -12.58 0.78
C ALA A 4 -18.89 -13.19 -0.40
N VAL A 5 -17.60 -12.86 -0.49
CA VAL A 5 -16.67 -13.55 -1.41
C VAL A 5 -16.70 -15.03 -1.03
N PRO A 6 -16.93 -15.97 -1.97
CA PRO A 6 -16.95 -17.39 -1.66
C PRO A 6 -15.60 -17.76 -1.00
N ALA A 7 -15.67 -18.47 0.12
CA ALA A 7 -14.48 -19.01 0.78
C ALA A 7 -13.80 -19.97 -0.21
N THR A 8 -12.75 -19.48 -0.85
CA THR A 8 -12.01 -20.24 -1.83
C THR A 8 -11.11 -21.23 -1.12
N ILE A 9 -11.00 -22.42 -1.68
CA ILE A 9 -10.21 -23.59 -1.28
C ILE A 9 -8.85 -23.15 -0.75
N ALA A 10 -8.43 -23.69 0.39
CA ALA A 10 -7.09 -23.47 0.91
C ALA A 10 -6.07 -23.84 -0.17
N THR A 11 -5.26 -22.86 -0.59
CA THR A 11 -4.27 -23.04 -1.66
C THR A 11 -2.86 -22.79 -1.09
N SER A 12 -1.88 -23.42 -1.68
CA SER A 12 -0.47 -23.13 -1.35
C SER A 12 -0.01 -21.82 -2.00
N PRO A 13 1.07 -21.20 -1.52
CA PRO A 13 1.68 -20.03 -2.16
C PRO A 13 1.99 -20.26 -3.66
N GLN A 14 2.47 -21.44 -4.02
CA GLN A 14 2.81 -21.79 -5.39
C GLN A 14 1.56 -21.90 -6.29
N GLU A 15 0.51 -22.51 -5.79
CA GLU A 15 -0.78 -22.60 -6.51
C GLU A 15 -1.40 -21.21 -6.66
N TYR A 16 -1.32 -20.36 -5.64
CA TYR A 16 -1.76 -18.97 -5.75
C TYR A 16 -1.00 -18.22 -6.85
N LEU A 17 0.34 -18.24 -6.85
CA LEU A 17 1.14 -17.55 -7.87
C LEU A 17 0.85 -18.06 -9.28
N ALA A 18 0.67 -19.37 -9.45
CA ALA A 18 0.30 -19.95 -10.74
C ALA A 18 -1.09 -19.49 -11.22
N PHE A 19 -2.05 -19.43 -10.32
CA PHE A 19 -3.40 -18.93 -10.58
C PHE A 19 -3.40 -17.44 -10.90
N GLU A 20 -2.78 -16.63 -10.03
CA GLU A 20 -2.81 -15.17 -10.12
C GLU A 20 -2.15 -14.64 -11.40
N ARG A 21 -1.07 -15.29 -11.86
CA ARG A 21 -0.35 -14.92 -13.09
C ARG A 21 -1.14 -15.12 -14.38
N VAL A 22 -2.24 -15.86 -14.34
CA VAL A 22 -3.13 -16.07 -15.50
C VAL A 22 -4.54 -15.50 -15.26
N SER A 23 -4.80 -15.01 -14.05
CA SER A 23 -6.07 -14.40 -13.69
C SER A 23 -6.26 -13.07 -14.42
N LYS A 24 -7.53 -12.74 -14.72
CA LYS A 24 -7.91 -11.40 -15.25
C LYS A 24 -8.20 -10.40 -14.13
N GLU A 25 -8.41 -10.88 -12.93
CA GLU A 25 -8.71 -10.11 -11.73
C GLU A 25 -7.60 -10.32 -10.73
N LYS A 26 -7.27 -9.30 -9.94
CA LYS A 26 -6.26 -9.38 -8.88
C LYS A 26 -6.85 -10.00 -7.62
N HIS A 27 -6.06 -10.85 -7.00
CA HIS A 27 -6.38 -11.44 -5.71
C HIS A 27 -5.19 -11.32 -4.76
N GLU A 28 -5.46 -10.92 -3.55
CA GLU A 28 -4.51 -11.03 -2.46
C GLU A 28 -4.59 -12.44 -1.85
N TYR A 29 -3.49 -12.89 -1.28
CA TYR A 29 -3.40 -14.19 -0.62
C TYR A 29 -3.04 -14.03 0.83
N PHE A 30 -3.78 -14.70 1.71
CA PHE A 30 -3.52 -14.73 3.15
C PHE A 30 -3.73 -16.14 3.71
N GLN A 31 -2.65 -16.83 4.04
CA GLN A 31 -2.66 -18.13 4.72
C GLN A 31 -3.63 -19.14 4.07
N GLY A 32 -3.53 -19.31 2.77
CA GLY A 32 -4.36 -20.26 1.99
C GLY A 32 -5.68 -19.67 1.49
N LYS A 33 -6.02 -18.43 1.80
CA LYS A 33 -7.26 -17.79 1.36
C LYS A 33 -6.98 -16.73 0.31
N LEU A 34 -7.77 -16.71 -0.75
CA LEU A 34 -7.77 -15.67 -1.76
C LEU A 34 -8.81 -14.62 -1.44
N VAL A 35 -8.44 -13.36 -1.61
CA VAL A 35 -9.32 -12.19 -1.45
C VAL A 35 -9.29 -11.42 -2.76
N ALA A 36 -10.40 -11.39 -3.47
CA ALA A 36 -10.52 -10.62 -4.71
C ALA A 36 -10.42 -9.12 -4.41
N MET A 37 -9.66 -8.39 -5.22
CA MET A 37 -9.57 -6.95 -5.12
C MET A 37 -10.74 -6.28 -5.84
N ALA A 38 -11.34 -5.29 -5.20
CA ALA A 38 -12.38 -4.46 -5.81
C ALA A 38 -11.77 -3.43 -6.77
N GLY A 39 -12.58 -2.92 -7.69
CA GLY A 39 -12.19 -1.79 -8.52
C GLY A 39 -12.04 -0.49 -7.70
N ALA A 40 -11.16 0.39 -8.13
CA ALA A 40 -10.86 1.65 -7.45
C ALA A 40 -11.75 2.80 -7.95
N SER A 41 -12.13 3.73 -7.04
CA SER A 41 -12.86 4.95 -7.37
C SER A 41 -11.97 5.96 -8.12
N LEU A 42 -12.58 6.99 -8.73
CA LEU A 42 -11.84 8.09 -9.33
C LEU A 42 -10.97 8.84 -8.31
N ILE A 43 -11.49 9.05 -7.09
CA ILE A 43 -10.75 9.70 -6.00
C ILE A 43 -9.53 8.88 -5.63
N HIS A 44 -9.70 7.59 -5.41
CA HIS A 44 -8.61 6.65 -5.13
C HIS A 44 -7.51 6.75 -6.21
N ASN A 45 -7.87 6.65 -7.48
CA ASN A 45 -6.90 6.73 -8.58
C ASN A 45 -6.19 8.10 -8.66
N ARG A 46 -6.87 9.20 -8.31
CA ARG A 46 -6.23 10.52 -8.23
C ARG A 46 -5.19 10.60 -7.12
N LEU A 47 -5.52 10.08 -5.93
CA LEU A 47 -4.59 10.03 -4.80
C LEU A 47 -3.36 9.19 -5.13
N VAL A 48 -3.54 8.00 -5.71
CA VAL A 48 -2.41 7.16 -6.18
C VAL A 48 -1.55 7.93 -7.19
N ALA A 49 -2.16 8.55 -8.20
CA ALA A 49 -1.45 9.30 -9.23
C ALA A 49 -0.65 10.48 -8.64
N ASN A 50 -1.24 11.25 -7.72
CA ASN A 50 -0.57 12.36 -7.04
C ASN A 50 0.65 11.86 -6.25
N ILE A 51 0.50 10.81 -5.45
CA ILE A 51 1.59 10.19 -4.67
C ILE A 51 2.73 9.75 -5.58
N LEU A 52 2.42 9.04 -6.67
CA LEU A 52 3.44 8.55 -7.61
C LEU A 52 4.20 9.70 -8.28
N VAL A 53 3.50 10.76 -8.69
CA VAL A 53 4.11 11.91 -9.36
C VAL A 53 4.98 12.72 -8.41
N GLU A 54 4.44 13.08 -7.23
CA GLU A 54 5.14 13.94 -6.28
C GLU A 54 6.35 13.22 -5.68
N ILE A 55 6.17 12.00 -5.20
CA ILE A 55 7.27 11.23 -4.63
C ILE A 55 8.29 10.85 -5.71
N GLY A 56 7.84 10.37 -6.87
CA GLY A 56 8.73 10.02 -7.98
C GLY A 56 9.57 11.22 -8.46
N GLY A 57 9.01 12.43 -8.43
CA GLY A 57 9.75 13.66 -8.71
C GLY A 57 10.87 13.94 -7.72
N VAL A 58 10.61 13.76 -6.42
CA VAL A 58 11.59 13.98 -5.34
C VAL A 58 12.66 12.89 -5.27
N LEU A 59 12.36 11.68 -5.75
CA LEU A 59 13.27 10.52 -5.69
C LEU A 59 14.28 10.43 -6.84
N ARG A 60 14.19 11.28 -7.90
CA ARG A 60 15.00 11.16 -9.14
C ARG A 60 16.50 10.96 -8.93
N ASP A 61 17.05 11.67 -7.94
CA ASP A 61 18.49 11.64 -7.66
C ASP A 61 18.81 10.92 -6.35
N LYS A 62 17.89 10.09 -5.88
CA LYS A 62 18.02 9.33 -4.63
C LYS A 62 18.10 7.83 -4.93
N PRO A 63 18.65 7.03 -4.01
CA PRO A 63 18.73 5.58 -4.17
C PRO A 63 17.39 4.90 -3.84
N TYR A 64 16.28 5.52 -4.19
CA TYR A 64 14.93 5.01 -3.93
C TYR A 64 14.10 5.05 -5.20
N GLU A 65 13.19 4.11 -5.32
CA GLU A 65 12.24 4.00 -6.42
C GLU A 65 10.83 3.81 -5.86
N ILE A 66 9.84 4.49 -6.46
CA ILE A 66 8.43 4.25 -6.14
C ILE A 66 7.79 3.44 -7.26
N LEU A 67 7.09 2.36 -6.90
CA LEU A 67 6.43 1.44 -7.82
C LEU A 67 4.91 1.45 -7.58
N PRO A 68 4.10 1.34 -8.64
CA PRO A 68 2.63 1.33 -8.55
C PRO A 68 2.07 -0.04 -8.19
N SER A 69 0.77 -0.11 -8.00
CA SER A 69 -0.05 -1.22 -7.53
C SER A 69 -0.04 -2.53 -8.34
N ASP A 70 0.71 -2.65 -9.43
CA ASP A 70 0.76 -3.92 -10.18
C ASP A 70 1.83 -4.89 -9.65
N ILE A 71 2.69 -4.43 -8.75
CA ILE A 71 3.67 -5.27 -8.10
C ILE A 71 3.11 -5.84 -6.79
N ARG A 72 3.24 -7.13 -6.60
CA ARG A 72 2.91 -7.79 -5.33
C ARG A 72 4.03 -7.61 -4.32
N VAL A 73 3.68 -7.65 -3.05
CA VAL A 73 4.62 -7.74 -1.93
C VAL A 73 4.36 -9.05 -1.20
N SER A 74 5.42 -9.85 -0.99
CA SER A 74 5.34 -11.09 -0.22
C SER A 74 5.97 -10.94 1.16
N THR A 75 5.43 -11.65 2.15
CA THR A 75 6.10 -11.82 3.45
C THR A 75 7.22 -12.86 3.38
N PRO A 76 8.24 -12.81 4.27
CA PRO A 76 9.31 -13.80 4.29
C PRO A 76 8.84 -15.25 4.45
N SER A 77 7.75 -15.46 5.20
CA SER A 77 7.12 -16.77 5.39
C SER A 77 6.29 -17.23 4.19
N ARG A 78 6.04 -16.35 3.20
CA ARG A 78 5.10 -16.57 2.09
C ARG A 78 3.66 -16.86 2.54
N GLU A 79 3.31 -16.42 3.74
CA GLU A 79 1.95 -16.53 4.26
C GLU A 79 1.00 -15.47 3.70
N SER A 80 1.55 -14.41 3.09
CA SER A 80 0.73 -13.42 2.40
C SER A 80 1.42 -12.87 1.16
N TYR A 81 0.57 -12.53 0.19
CA TYR A 81 0.89 -11.78 -1.03
C TYR A 81 -0.15 -10.67 -1.17
N MET A 82 0.31 -9.44 -1.18
CA MET A 82 -0.55 -8.26 -1.13
C MET A 82 -0.18 -7.30 -2.26
N TYR A 83 -1.14 -6.51 -2.72
CA TYR A 83 -0.94 -5.46 -3.71
C TYR A 83 -1.10 -4.10 -3.03
N PRO A 84 -0.03 -3.44 -2.60
CA PRO A 84 -0.11 -2.08 -2.12
C PRO A 84 -0.46 -1.11 -3.25
N ASP A 85 -1.08 0.02 -2.93
CA ASP A 85 -1.38 1.06 -3.93
C ASP A 85 -0.11 1.73 -4.47
N ALA A 86 0.90 1.91 -3.61
CA ALA A 86 2.26 2.25 -4.03
C ALA A 86 3.27 1.72 -3.01
N VAL A 87 4.49 1.44 -3.47
CA VAL A 87 5.58 0.95 -2.63
C VAL A 87 6.89 1.64 -2.98
N ILE A 88 7.68 1.99 -1.96
CA ILE A 88 9.04 2.51 -2.15
C ILE A 88 10.04 1.43 -1.76
N VAL A 89 11.04 1.26 -2.62
CA VAL A 89 12.19 0.37 -2.40
C VAL A 89 13.49 1.17 -2.38
N CYS A 90 14.53 0.61 -1.79
CA CYS A 90 15.87 1.21 -1.72
C CYS A 90 16.85 0.40 -2.58
N GLY A 91 17.50 1.04 -3.54
CA GLY A 91 18.47 0.39 -4.43
C GLY A 91 17.81 -0.57 -5.42
N GLN A 92 18.45 -1.72 -5.65
CA GLN A 92 17.94 -2.75 -6.56
C GLN A 92 16.82 -3.55 -5.86
N PRO A 93 15.59 -3.58 -6.41
CA PRO A 93 14.50 -4.36 -5.83
C PRO A 93 14.82 -5.86 -5.69
N GLU A 94 14.55 -6.45 -4.53
CA GLU A 94 14.69 -7.89 -4.32
C GLU A 94 13.40 -8.60 -4.72
N MET A 95 13.47 -9.34 -5.81
CA MET A 95 12.31 -10.07 -6.34
C MET A 95 12.25 -11.49 -5.80
N GLU A 96 11.04 -12.07 -5.72
CA GLU A 96 10.86 -13.43 -5.23
C GLU A 96 11.37 -14.48 -6.21
N ASP A 97 11.18 -14.25 -7.50
CA ASP A 97 11.60 -15.15 -8.58
C ASP A 97 11.92 -14.37 -9.87
N ASP A 98 12.27 -15.09 -10.92
CA ASP A 98 12.62 -14.56 -12.25
C ASP A 98 11.42 -14.04 -13.08
N LYS A 99 10.23 -14.01 -12.54
CA LYS A 99 9.04 -13.39 -13.15
C LYS A 99 8.97 -11.88 -12.89
N PHE A 100 9.73 -11.38 -11.91
CA PHE A 100 9.82 -9.96 -11.57
C PHE A 100 8.46 -9.31 -11.26
N ASP A 101 7.55 -10.05 -10.62
CA ASP A 101 6.20 -9.60 -10.30
C ASP A 101 5.88 -9.56 -8.80
N THR A 102 6.84 -9.98 -7.95
CA THR A 102 6.66 -10.07 -6.50
C THR A 102 7.90 -9.55 -5.78
N LEU A 103 7.72 -8.47 -5.02
CA LEU A 103 8.76 -7.76 -4.26
C LEU A 103 8.88 -8.32 -2.85
N LYS A 104 10.10 -8.37 -2.30
CA LYS A 104 10.40 -8.88 -0.96
C LYS A 104 10.89 -7.82 0.02
N ASP A 105 11.35 -6.69 -0.47
CA ASP A 105 12.08 -5.68 0.30
C ASP A 105 11.49 -4.25 0.27
N PRO A 106 10.16 -4.07 0.46
CA PRO A 106 9.57 -2.76 0.55
C PRO A 106 10.13 -1.99 1.75
N VAL A 107 10.36 -0.67 1.59
CA VAL A 107 10.75 0.24 2.67
C VAL A 107 9.54 1.03 3.17
N VAL A 108 8.76 1.60 2.26
CA VAL A 108 7.53 2.34 2.56
C VAL A 108 6.38 1.78 1.74
N ILE A 109 5.23 1.63 2.35
CA ILE A 109 4.02 1.17 1.67
C ILE A 109 2.93 2.23 1.85
N PHE A 110 2.21 2.51 0.76
CA PHE A 110 1.03 3.37 0.73
C PHE A 110 -0.20 2.55 0.42
N GLU A 111 -1.28 2.83 1.17
CA GLU A 111 -2.63 2.34 0.86
C GLU A 111 -3.60 3.52 0.90
N ILE A 112 -4.49 3.58 -0.08
CA ILE A 112 -5.56 4.57 -0.14
C ILE A 112 -6.80 3.97 0.49
N LEU A 113 -7.14 4.44 1.67
CA LEU A 113 -8.29 3.94 2.41
C LEU A 113 -9.60 4.27 1.70
N SER A 114 -10.46 3.27 1.64
CA SER A 114 -11.86 3.43 1.25
C SER A 114 -12.78 2.83 2.33
N PRO A 115 -14.04 3.24 2.43
CA PRO A 115 -14.96 2.67 3.42
C PRO A 115 -15.13 1.15 3.34
N SER A 116 -14.81 0.53 2.20
CA SER A 116 -14.92 -0.92 2.01
C SER A 116 -13.65 -1.70 2.35
N THR A 117 -12.48 -1.04 2.42
CA THR A 117 -11.18 -1.71 2.60
C THR A 117 -10.43 -1.28 3.86
N GLU A 118 -10.80 -0.17 4.51
CA GLU A 118 -10.04 0.44 5.59
C GLU A 118 -9.73 -0.50 6.77
N ASP A 119 -10.66 -1.34 7.17
CA ASP A 119 -10.44 -2.31 8.25
C ASP A 119 -9.40 -3.36 7.85
N HIS A 120 -9.41 -3.76 6.58
CA HIS A 120 -8.46 -4.71 6.02
C HIS A 120 -7.05 -4.11 5.94
N ASP A 121 -6.93 -2.88 5.47
CA ASP A 121 -5.67 -2.17 5.32
C ASP A 121 -5.05 -1.84 6.69
N ARG A 122 -5.84 -1.29 7.64
CA ARG A 122 -5.39 -0.98 9.01
C ARG A 122 -5.05 -2.22 9.83
N GLY A 123 -5.73 -3.33 9.59
CA GLY A 123 -5.60 -4.55 10.38
C GLY A 123 -4.71 -5.60 9.73
N ARG A 124 -5.30 -6.35 8.80
CA ARG A 124 -4.67 -7.55 8.24
C ARG A 124 -3.41 -7.24 7.44
N LYS A 125 -3.45 -6.28 6.50
CA LYS A 125 -2.28 -5.93 5.70
C LYS A 125 -1.13 -5.45 6.59
N PHE A 126 -1.40 -4.52 7.50
CA PHE A 126 -0.39 -4.02 8.42
C PHE A 126 0.23 -5.13 9.28
N PHE A 127 -0.56 -6.09 9.75
CA PHE A 127 -0.04 -7.23 10.50
C PHE A 127 0.98 -8.04 9.68
N PHE A 128 0.74 -8.26 8.41
CA PHE A 128 1.65 -9.00 7.53
C PHE A 128 2.84 -8.16 7.09
N TYR A 129 2.64 -6.90 6.69
CA TYR A 129 3.74 -6.01 6.29
C TYR A 129 4.81 -5.84 7.38
N ARG A 130 4.41 -5.76 8.65
CA ARG A 130 5.35 -5.66 9.79
C ARG A 130 6.30 -6.85 9.94
N GLN A 131 6.06 -7.96 9.29
CA GLN A 131 6.94 -9.14 9.30
C GLN A 131 8.11 -9.00 8.31
N ILE A 132 8.06 -8.00 7.42
CA ILE A 132 9.08 -7.77 6.40
C ILE A 132 10.20 -6.91 7.02
N PRO A 133 11.46 -7.40 7.08
CA PRO A 133 12.54 -6.70 7.79
C PRO A 133 12.90 -5.32 7.26
N SER A 134 12.77 -5.12 5.93
CA SER A 134 13.04 -3.85 5.25
C SER A 134 11.95 -2.80 5.47
N PHE A 135 10.74 -3.21 5.84
CA PHE A 135 9.58 -2.34 5.99
C PHE A 135 9.71 -1.40 7.18
N LYS A 136 9.60 -0.08 6.94
CA LYS A 136 9.84 0.98 7.92
C LYS A 136 8.66 1.90 8.15
N GLU A 137 7.88 2.19 7.12
CA GLU A 137 6.73 3.09 7.23
C GLU A 137 5.52 2.58 6.45
N TYR A 138 4.37 2.69 7.09
CA TYR A 138 3.06 2.44 6.49
C TYR A 138 2.26 3.73 6.47
N ILE A 139 1.84 4.15 5.29
CA ILE A 139 1.16 5.41 5.08
C ILE A 139 -0.22 5.13 4.51
N LEU A 140 -1.24 5.48 5.29
CA LEU A 140 -2.64 5.31 4.95
C LEU A 140 -3.23 6.67 4.60
N VAL A 141 -3.72 6.84 3.37
CA VAL A 141 -4.27 8.08 2.85
C VAL A 141 -5.78 7.94 2.70
N ASP A 142 -6.54 8.75 3.44
CA ASP A 142 -8.00 8.68 3.44
C ASP A 142 -8.58 9.26 2.14
N SER A 143 -9.45 8.51 1.46
CA SER A 143 -10.11 8.97 0.23
C SER A 143 -11.37 9.80 0.47
N THR A 144 -11.80 9.98 1.72
CA THR A 144 -13.04 10.69 2.07
C THR A 144 -12.80 12.07 2.68
N LYS A 145 -11.59 12.34 3.15
CA LYS A 145 -11.17 13.62 3.78
C LYS A 145 -9.65 13.78 3.71
N PRO A 146 -9.10 15.01 3.85
CA PRO A 146 -7.66 15.22 3.91
C PRO A 146 -7.11 14.73 5.26
N PHE A 147 -6.75 13.48 5.30
CA PHE A 147 -6.29 12.80 6.51
C PHE A 147 -5.30 11.69 6.13
N VAL A 148 -4.13 11.70 6.74
CA VAL A 148 -3.09 10.68 6.53
C VAL A 148 -2.68 10.10 7.86
N GLU A 149 -2.65 8.77 7.96
CA GLU A 149 -2.09 8.05 9.10
C GLU A 149 -0.71 7.51 8.72
N ILE A 150 0.24 7.64 9.62
CA ILE A 150 1.61 7.15 9.45
C ILE A 150 1.92 6.21 10.60
N SER A 151 2.27 4.98 10.27
CA SER A 151 2.85 4.03 11.22
C SER A 151 4.33 3.87 10.89
N ARG A 152 5.20 4.23 11.83
CA ARG A 152 6.65 4.23 11.64
C ARG A 152 7.33 3.27 12.61
N GLN A 153 8.23 2.43 12.10
CA GLN A 153 9.06 1.60 12.95
C GLN A 153 10.21 2.41 13.54
N GLU A 154 10.34 2.42 14.87
CA GLU A 154 11.44 3.03 15.59
C GLU A 154 12.64 2.06 15.70
N GLU A 155 13.81 2.58 16.06
CA GLU A 155 15.05 1.78 16.21
C GLU A 155 14.93 0.63 17.21
N ASN A 156 14.10 0.80 18.25
CA ASN A 156 13.81 -0.22 19.25
C ASN A 156 12.80 -1.30 18.78
N GLY A 157 12.32 -1.21 17.53
CA GLY A 157 11.33 -2.10 16.95
C GLY A 157 9.88 -1.76 17.30
N ALA A 158 9.62 -0.72 18.11
CA ALA A 158 8.27 -0.26 18.40
C ALA A 158 7.68 0.46 17.16
N TRP A 159 6.36 0.57 17.11
CA TRP A 159 5.65 1.31 16.08
C TRP A 159 5.06 2.59 16.67
N LYS A 160 5.46 3.72 16.12
CA LYS A 160 4.91 5.03 16.42
C LYS A 160 3.80 5.35 15.41
N PHE A 161 2.69 5.87 15.92
CA PHE A 161 1.54 6.27 15.12
C PHE A 161 1.40 7.79 15.13
N GLU A 162 1.29 8.38 13.97
CA GLU A 162 1.13 9.82 13.77
C GLU A 162 0.01 10.07 12.76
N THR A 163 -0.56 11.28 12.79
CA THR A 163 -1.56 11.71 11.82
C THR A 163 -1.23 13.09 11.29
N VAL A 164 -1.54 13.31 10.01
CA VAL A 164 -1.49 14.63 9.37
C VAL A 164 -2.90 14.97 8.93
N THR A 165 -3.45 16.05 9.49
CA THR A 165 -4.82 16.52 9.22
C THR A 165 -4.87 17.94 8.69
N ASP A 166 -3.76 18.68 8.77
CA ASP A 166 -3.65 20.04 8.25
C ASP A 166 -3.50 19.98 6.71
N PRO A 167 -4.45 20.53 5.94
CA PRO A 167 -4.34 20.58 4.48
C PRO A 167 -3.12 21.37 3.96
N ASP A 168 -2.62 22.33 4.75
CA ASP A 168 -1.43 23.13 4.46
C ASP A 168 -0.16 22.49 5.05
N GLY A 169 -0.30 21.34 5.71
CA GLY A 169 0.78 20.59 6.34
C GLY A 169 1.66 19.81 5.37
N GLN A 170 2.58 19.04 5.94
CA GLN A 170 3.53 18.22 5.20
C GLN A 170 3.41 16.75 5.60
N LEU A 171 3.34 15.88 4.64
CA LEU A 171 3.57 14.45 4.83
C LEU A 171 5.08 14.19 4.84
N PHE A 172 5.65 13.94 6.03
CA PHE A 172 7.07 13.63 6.19
C PHE A 172 7.29 12.11 6.26
N ILE A 173 8.06 11.57 5.32
CA ILE A 173 8.45 10.17 5.22
C ILE A 173 9.87 10.05 5.77
N ALA A 174 9.97 9.74 7.05
CA ALA A 174 11.22 9.83 7.79
C ALA A 174 12.26 8.78 7.37
N SER A 175 11.83 7.56 7.01
CA SER A 175 12.71 6.46 6.61
C SER A 175 13.54 6.77 5.36
N ILE A 176 13.09 7.71 4.53
CA ILE A 176 13.77 8.13 3.30
C ILE A 176 14.08 9.64 3.26
N GLY A 177 13.73 10.36 4.32
CA GLY A 177 14.08 11.77 4.53
C GLY A 177 13.47 12.72 3.49
N ILE A 178 12.20 12.54 3.11
CA ILE A 178 11.48 13.42 2.19
C ILE A 178 10.20 13.96 2.80
N SER A 179 9.75 15.12 2.29
CA SER A 179 8.44 15.71 2.60
C SER A 179 7.71 16.05 1.32
N ILE A 180 6.40 15.83 1.31
CA ILE A 180 5.50 16.32 0.26
C ILE A 180 4.35 17.10 0.87
N PRO A 181 3.91 18.23 0.26
CA PRO A 181 2.77 18.99 0.77
C PRO A 181 1.49 18.16 0.75
N MET A 182 0.68 18.24 1.81
CA MET A 182 -0.66 17.63 1.83
C MET A 182 -1.53 18.15 0.68
N ALA A 183 -1.41 19.43 0.32
CA ALA A 183 -2.09 20.02 -0.83
C ALA A 183 -1.78 19.29 -2.16
N GLU A 184 -0.57 18.76 -2.33
CA GLU A 184 -0.18 17.99 -3.52
C GLU A 184 -0.69 16.54 -3.45
N VAL A 185 -0.70 15.91 -2.27
CA VAL A 185 -1.32 14.59 -2.08
C VAL A 185 -2.80 14.63 -2.50
N TYR A 186 -3.52 15.67 -2.11
CA TYR A 186 -4.96 15.84 -2.37
C TYR A 186 -5.29 16.75 -3.55
N ARG A 187 -4.32 17.03 -4.43
CA ARG A 187 -4.52 17.86 -5.61
C ARG A 187 -5.61 17.30 -6.51
N ASN A 188 -6.57 18.17 -6.92
CA ASN A 188 -7.72 17.82 -7.74
C ASN A 188 -8.68 16.78 -7.12
N VAL A 189 -8.57 16.53 -5.82
CA VAL A 189 -9.53 15.73 -5.08
C VAL A 189 -10.61 16.62 -4.50
N SER A 190 -11.86 16.29 -4.79
CA SER A 190 -13.02 16.97 -4.21
C SER A 190 -13.81 15.96 -3.40
N PHE A 191 -13.91 16.22 -2.11
CA PHE A 191 -14.74 15.41 -1.22
C PHE A 191 -16.20 15.83 -1.39
N GLN A 192 -17.10 14.86 -1.50
CA GLN A 192 -18.52 15.17 -1.46
C GLN A 192 -18.85 15.66 -0.05
N THR A 193 -19.21 16.93 0.06
CA THR A 193 -19.88 17.43 1.27
C THR A 193 -21.21 16.71 1.33
N GLU A 194 -21.46 15.90 2.37
CA GLU A 194 -22.81 15.45 2.63
C GLU A 194 -23.68 16.73 2.73
N ALA A 195 -24.67 16.82 1.84
CA ALA A 195 -25.65 17.88 1.96
C ALA A 195 -26.41 17.69 3.27
N PRO A 196 -26.66 18.75 4.04
CA PRO A 196 -27.34 18.70 5.32
C PRO A 196 -28.78 18.18 5.22
#